data_333430e08c176cea21d745f62209a372
#
_entry.id   333430e08c176cea21d745f62209a372
#
_cell.length_a   1.000
_cell.length_b   1.000
_cell.length_c   1.000
_cell.angle_alpha   90.00
_cell.angle_beta   90.00
_cell.angle_gamma   90.00
#
_symmetry.space_group_name_H-M   'P 1'
#
loop_
_entity.id
_entity.type
_entity.pdbx_description
1 polymer ?
#
loop_
_entity_poly.entity_id
_entity_poly.type
_entity_poly.pdbx_seq_one_letter_code
_entity_poly.pdbx_strand_id
1 'polypeptide(L)'
;MLVMSFINIKYWFSIGYLAYVAVVGLLVGTYLFGITSSGSQRWINLYFINLQPSELMKIFIIVCLAKFFHRMKLENVNSIYTILTSLIIILLPMGLVIVQPDLGTAVLIAISGIAVLWFAGINYKYFIYTILGFVISLPFVIAFLKPYQKLRVLTFLNPDKDPLGAGYQIIQSKIAVGSGGIFGKGFLKGTQSYLEFLPEKHTDFIFTLFSEEFGFVGSAILLVIYAIIILSLIHI
;
A
#
# COMPACT_ATOMS: atom_id res chain seq x y z
N MET A 1 6.25 -12.87 11.85
CA MET A 1 4.94 -12.82 12.51
C MET A 1 4.95 -13.40 13.92
N LEU A 2 5.38 -14.63 14.16
CA LEU A 2 5.40 -15.25 15.50
C LEU A 2 6.11 -14.40 16.58
N VAL A 3 7.27 -13.81 16.28
CA VAL A 3 7.99 -12.96 17.24
C VAL A 3 7.18 -11.72 17.62
N MET A 4 6.46 -11.12 16.66
CA MET A 4 5.65 -9.91 16.90
C MET A 4 4.45 -10.18 17.79
N SER A 5 3.89 -11.40 17.78
CA SER A 5 2.74 -11.76 18.62
C SER A 5 3.09 -11.89 20.11
N PHE A 6 4.37 -12.10 20.43
CA PHE A 6 4.85 -12.15 21.82
C PHE A 6 5.19 -10.77 22.41
N ILE A 7 5.30 -9.74 21.58
CA ILE A 7 5.63 -8.39 22.05
C ILE A 7 4.36 -7.74 22.60
N ASN A 8 4.40 -7.32 23.87
CA ASN A 8 3.27 -6.65 24.50
C ASN A 8 2.97 -5.33 23.78
N ILE A 9 1.71 -5.08 23.47
CA ILE A 9 1.23 -3.87 22.79
C ILE A 9 1.65 -2.57 23.49
N LYS A 10 1.90 -2.61 24.81
CA LYS A 10 2.40 -1.47 25.58
C LYS A 10 3.77 -0.97 25.09
N TYR A 11 4.63 -1.85 24.59
CA TYR A 11 5.93 -1.44 24.02
C TYR A 11 5.72 -0.66 22.71
N TRP A 12 4.86 -1.15 21.84
CA TRP A 12 4.51 -0.45 20.60
C TRP A 12 3.92 0.93 20.88
N PHE A 13 3.03 1.00 21.85
CA PHE A 13 2.46 2.25 22.32
C PHE A 13 3.55 3.20 22.88
N SER A 14 4.49 2.68 23.68
CA SER A 14 5.56 3.50 24.26
C SER A 14 6.44 4.14 23.17
N ILE A 15 6.90 3.36 22.21
CA ILE A 15 7.85 3.79 21.17
C ILE A 15 7.18 4.50 19.97
N GLY A 16 5.84 4.55 19.88
CA GLY A 16 5.11 4.96 18.69
C GLY A 16 5.57 6.29 18.08
N TYR A 17 5.73 7.34 18.88
CA TYR A 17 6.21 8.63 18.36
C TYR A 17 7.69 8.59 17.95
N LEU A 18 8.53 7.93 18.77
CA LEU A 18 9.95 7.81 18.49
C LEU A 18 10.19 7.04 17.19
N ALA A 19 9.47 5.93 17.02
CA ALA A 19 9.56 5.10 15.81
C ALA A 19 9.07 5.86 14.57
N TYR A 20 7.97 6.61 14.68
CA TYR A 20 7.48 7.46 13.60
C TYR A 20 8.54 8.49 13.18
N VAL A 21 9.11 9.23 14.14
CA VAL A 21 10.16 10.23 13.86
C VAL A 21 11.41 9.57 13.27
N ALA A 22 11.82 8.40 13.79
CA ALA A 22 12.96 7.66 13.25
C ALA A 22 12.74 7.25 11.79
N VAL A 23 11.54 6.75 11.45
CA VAL A 23 11.22 6.36 10.08
C VAL A 23 11.08 7.58 9.16
N VAL A 24 10.55 8.70 9.63
CA VAL A 24 10.60 9.98 8.87
C VAL A 24 12.05 10.37 8.59
N GLY A 25 12.94 10.26 9.58
CA GLY A 25 14.37 10.49 9.39
C GLY A 25 14.99 9.55 8.35
N LEU A 26 14.61 8.26 8.35
CA LEU A 26 15.03 7.30 7.32
C LEU A 26 14.48 7.67 5.93
N LEU A 27 13.25 8.16 5.82
CA LEU A 27 12.70 8.66 4.54
C LEU A 27 13.49 9.85 4.01
N VAL A 28 13.87 10.78 4.87
CA VAL A 28 14.74 11.90 4.48
C VAL A 28 16.12 11.37 4.08
N GLY A 29 16.69 10.43 4.84
CA GLY A 29 17.95 9.77 4.51
C GLY A 29 17.91 9.05 3.16
N THR A 30 16.80 8.38 2.84
CA THR A 30 16.61 7.73 1.54
C THR A 30 16.58 8.74 0.39
N TYR A 31 15.97 9.89 0.61
CA TYR A 31 15.96 10.99 -0.38
C TYR A 31 17.37 11.52 -0.67
N LEU A 32 18.24 11.61 0.36
CA LEU A 32 19.59 12.15 0.22
C LEU A 32 20.62 11.11 -0.26
N PHE A 33 20.53 9.87 0.21
CA PHE A 33 21.56 8.82 0.06
C PHE A 33 21.03 7.51 -0.52
N GLY A 34 19.76 7.44 -0.92
CA GLY A 34 19.14 6.20 -1.40
C GLY A 34 19.68 5.73 -2.74
N ILE A 35 19.61 4.41 -2.94
CA ILE A 35 19.97 3.77 -4.20
C ILE A 35 18.78 3.87 -5.16
N THR A 36 19.07 4.26 -6.40
CA THR A 36 18.09 4.30 -7.48
C THR A 36 17.86 2.88 -8.01
N SER A 37 16.62 2.39 -7.88
CA SER A 37 16.16 1.17 -8.53
C SER A 37 14.92 1.49 -9.35
N SER A 38 14.91 1.06 -10.61
CA SER A 38 13.78 1.28 -11.54
C SER A 38 13.32 2.74 -11.64
N GLY A 39 14.26 3.71 -11.56
CA GLY A 39 13.99 5.15 -11.72
C GLY A 39 13.49 5.87 -10.48
N SER A 40 13.54 5.26 -9.30
CA SER A 40 13.19 5.90 -8.02
C SER A 40 14.17 5.53 -6.91
N GLN A 41 14.48 6.51 -6.05
CA GLN A 41 15.33 6.34 -4.87
C GLN A 41 14.49 5.89 -3.68
N ARG A 42 14.41 4.58 -3.42
CA ARG A 42 13.51 4.03 -2.38
C ARG A 42 14.22 3.14 -1.37
N TRP A 43 15.44 2.69 -1.67
CA TRP A 43 16.12 1.65 -0.92
C TRP A 43 17.35 2.17 -0.19
N ILE A 44 17.53 1.70 1.05
CA ILE A 44 18.77 1.85 1.80
C ILE A 44 19.42 0.46 1.86
N ASN A 45 20.64 0.36 1.36
CA ASN A 45 21.41 -0.87 1.47
C ASN A 45 22.06 -0.95 2.85
N LEU A 46 21.70 -1.99 3.61
CA LEU A 46 22.26 -2.29 4.91
C LEU A 46 23.25 -3.48 4.83
N TYR A 47 23.95 -3.65 3.72
CA TYR A 47 24.88 -4.75 3.41
C TYR A 47 24.20 -6.12 3.26
N PHE A 48 23.32 -6.51 4.17
CA PHE A 48 22.64 -7.82 4.19
C PHE A 48 21.21 -7.75 3.69
N ILE A 49 20.57 -6.61 3.79
CA ILE A 49 19.15 -6.42 3.47
C ILE A 49 18.95 -5.04 2.86
N ASN A 50 18.18 -4.97 1.78
CA ASN A 50 17.68 -3.71 1.25
C ASN A 50 16.43 -3.30 2.04
N LEU A 51 16.54 -2.21 2.79
CA LEU A 51 15.43 -1.67 3.57
C LEU A 51 14.70 -0.60 2.77
N GLN A 52 13.38 -0.69 2.70
CA GLN A 52 12.51 0.36 2.15
C GLN A 52 11.78 1.05 3.31
N PRO A 53 12.18 2.28 3.71
CA PRO A 53 11.58 2.95 4.87
C PRO A 53 10.10 3.27 4.72
N SER A 54 9.60 3.45 3.50
CA SER A 54 8.18 3.68 3.25
C SER A 54 7.30 2.47 3.61
N GLU A 55 7.82 1.25 3.58
CA GLU A 55 7.12 0.05 4.06
C GLU A 55 6.91 0.09 5.58
N LEU A 56 7.95 0.50 6.31
CA LEU A 56 7.86 0.69 7.76
C LEU A 56 6.92 1.84 8.12
N MET A 57 6.88 2.91 7.32
CA MET A 57 6.03 4.06 7.57
C MET A 57 4.55 3.69 7.58
N LYS A 58 4.09 2.76 6.75
CA LYS A 58 2.69 2.28 6.75
C LYS A 58 2.27 1.72 8.11
N ILE A 59 3.19 1.08 8.82
CA ILE A 59 2.93 0.53 10.16
C ILE A 59 3.01 1.62 11.21
N PHE A 60 4.07 2.41 11.20
CA PHE A 60 4.33 3.38 12.28
C PHE A 60 3.41 4.60 12.23
N ILE A 61 2.84 4.95 11.08
CA ILE A 61 1.81 5.98 11.01
C ILE A 61 0.54 5.55 11.76
N ILE A 62 0.14 4.28 11.65
CA ILE A 62 -1.01 3.72 12.38
C ILE A 62 -0.75 3.77 13.88
N VAL A 63 0.43 3.31 14.32
CA VAL A 63 0.81 3.30 15.75
C VAL A 63 0.89 4.72 16.31
N CYS A 64 1.46 5.66 15.56
CA CYS A 64 1.59 7.06 15.95
C CYS A 64 0.21 7.72 16.12
N LEU A 65 -0.67 7.59 15.13
CA LEU A 65 -2.02 8.14 15.18
C LEU A 65 -2.88 7.47 16.27
N ALA A 66 -2.80 6.15 16.40
CA ALA A 66 -3.50 5.42 17.46
C ALA A 66 -3.09 5.93 18.86
N LYS A 67 -1.78 6.15 19.06
CA LYS A 67 -1.26 6.73 20.30
C LYS A 67 -1.74 8.17 20.51
N PHE A 68 -1.81 8.96 19.44
CA PHE A 68 -2.27 10.35 19.49
C PHE A 68 -3.74 10.43 19.94
N PHE A 69 -4.62 9.61 19.32
CA PHE A 69 -6.05 9.61 19.65
C PHE A 69 -6.38 8.91 20.96
N HIS A 70 -5.60 7.90 21.38
CA HIS A 70 -5.83 7.16 22.63
C HIS A 70 -5.89 8.05 23.88
N ARG A 71 -5.16 9.15 23.90
CA ARG A 71 -5.10 10.09 25.02
C ARG A 71 -6.09 11.24 24.90
N MET A 72 -6.87 11.30 23.82
CA MET A 72 -7.81 12.38 23.60
C MET A 72 -9.17 12.12 24.22
N LYS A 73 -9.78 13.17 24.75
CA LYS A 73 -11.20 13.16 25.11
C LYS A 73 -12.04 13.21 23.82
N LEU A 74 -13.15 12.48 23.79
CA LEU A 74 -14.06 12.44 22.64
C LEU A 74 -14.51 13.81 22.16
N GLU A 75 -14.69 14.76 23.09
CA GLU A 75 -15.08 16.15 22.80
C GLU A 75 -14.04 16.87 21.92
N ASN A 76 -12.76 16.54 22.04
CA ASN A 76 -11.65 17.20 21.37
C ASN A 76 -11.28 16.54 20.04
N VAL A 77 -11.82 15.36 19.72
CA VAL A 77 -11.48 14.62 18.50
C VAL A 77 -11.77 15.44 17.23
N ASN A 78 -12.87 16.21 17.24
CA ASN A 78 -13.29 17.05 16.13
C ASN A 78 -12.76 18.49 16.20
N SER A 79 -11.83 18.81 17.12
CA SER A 79 -11.24 20.14 17.17
C SER A 79 -10.33 20.37 15.96
N ILE A 80 -10.28 21.62 15.49
CA ILE A 80 -9.45 22.00 14.35
C ILE A 80 -7.97 21.69 14.58
N TYR A 81 -7.50 21.84 15.80
CA TYR A 81 -6.14 21.50 16.20
C TYR A 81 -5.84 20.02 16.02
N THR A 82 -6.75 19.15 16.46
CA THR A 82 -6.61 17.69 16.32
C THR A 82 -6.58 17.27 14.86
N ILE A 83 -7.48 17.83 14.04
CA ILE A 83 -7.55 17.55 12.61
C ILE A 83 -6.27 18.01 11.90
N LEU A 84 -5.82 19.23 12.16
CA LEU A 84 -4.59 19.75 11.54
C LEU A 84 -3.35 18.94 11.94
N THR A 85 -3.22 18.58 13.22
CA THR A 85 -2.09 17.79 13.70
C THR A 85 -2.08 16.39 13.07
N SER A 86 -3.24 15.72 13.00
CA SER A 86 -3.33 14.41 12.37
C SER A 86 -3.07 14.47 10.86
N LEU A 87 -3.53 15.53 10.19
CA LEU A 87 -3.20 15.75 8.77
C LEU A 87 -1.71 15.97 8.56
N ILE A 88 -1.02 16.73 9.40
CA ILE A 88 0.43 16.90 9.32
C ILE A 88 1.15 15.56 9.47
N ILE A 89 0.72 14.72 10.43
CA ILE A 89 1.30 13.38 10.64
C ILE A 89 1.13 12.51 9.38
N ILE A 90 0.05 12.67 8.63
CA ILE A 90 -0.20 11.90 7.39
C ILE A 90 0.52 12.52 6.19
N LEU A 91 0.38 13.83 5.99
CA LEU A 91 0.85 14.50 4.79
C LEU A 91 2.38 14.63 4.73
N LEU A 92 3.06 14.72 5.87
CA LEU A 92 4.51 14.82 5.92
C LEU A 92 5.20 13.60 5.30
N PRO A 93 4.97 12.35 5.77
CA PRO A 93 5.60 11.18 5.14
C PRO A 93 5.06 10.92 3.73
N MET A 94 3.77 11.17 3.47
CA MET A 94 3.19 11.08 2.14
C MET A 94 3.95 11.98 1.15
N GLY A 95 4.17 13.24 1.51
CA GLY A 95 4.89 14.21 0.67
C GLY A 95 6.33 13.77 0.38
N LEU A 96 7.05 13.28 1.40
CA LEU A 96 8.42 12.76 1.22
C LEU A 96 8.45 11.59 0.23
N VAL A 97 7.48 10.67 0.29
CA VAL A 97 7.40 9.50 -0.60
C VAL A 97 6.98 9.90 -2.03
N ILE A 98 6.14 10.93 -2.19
CA ILE A 98 5.80 11.48 -3.52
C ILE A 98 7.04 12.07 -4.21
N VAL A 99 7.91 12.75 -3.45
CA VAL A 99 9.17 13.30 -3.99
C VAL A 99 10.13 12.18 -4.43
N GLN A 100 10.06 10.99 -3.83
CA GLN A 100 10.80 9.77 -4.20
C GLN A 100 10.20 9.00 -5.39
N PRO A 101 9.44 9.60 -6.25
CA PRO A 101 8.42 9.16 -7.24
C PRO A 101 7.76 7.80 -6.95
N ASP A 102 7.23 7.63 -5.71
CA ASP A 102 6.50 6.43 -5.31
C ASP A 102 5.04 6.75 -4.94
N LEU A 103 4.21 6.98 -5.96
CA LEU A 103 2.80 7.30 -5.74
C LEU A 103 2.02 6.17 -5.08
N GLY A 104 2.32 4.91 -5.42
CA GLY A 104 1.60 3.76 -4.88
C GLY A 104 1.71 3.70 -3.35
N THR A 105 2.94 3.75 -2.84
CA THR A 105 3.20 3.72 -1.40
C THR A 105 2.70 4.98 -0.69
N ALA A 106 2.80 6.15 -1.34
CA ALA A 106 2.27 7.40 -0.79
C ALA A 106 0.75 7.33 -0.56
N VAL A 107 0.00 6.77 -1.53
CA VAL A 107 -1.45 6.56 -1.42
C VAL A 107 -1.78 5.55 -0.31
N LEU A 108 -1.02 4.46 -0.18
CA LEU A 108 -1.21 3.48 0.90
C LEU A 108 -0.97 4.09 2.28
N ILE A 109 0.04 4.94 2.45
CA ILE A 109 0.29 5.68 3.69
C ILE A 109 -0.90 6.59 4.01
N ALA A 110 -1.40 7.34 3.02
CA ALA A 110 -2.57 8.20 3.20
C ALA A 110 -3.83 7.42 3.59
N ILE A 111 -4.13 6.32 2.88
CA ILE A 111 -5.28 5.46 3.19
C ILE A 111 -5.18 4.88 4.60
N SER A 112 -3.99 4.40 5.00
CA SER A 112 -3.76 3.88 6.36
C SER A 112 -4.02 4.94 7.43
N GLY A 113 -3.53 6.17 7.22
CA GLY A 113 -3.78 7.29 8.12
C GLY A 113 -5.26 7.68 8.17
N ILE A 114 -5.92 7.82 7.04
CA ILE A 114 -7.34 8.17 6.92
C ILE A 114 -8.22 7.10 7.61
N ALA A 115 -7.87 5.82 7.47
CA ALA A 115 -8.59 4.75 8.16
C ALA A 115 -8.53 4.91 9.68
N VAL A 116 -7.37 5.27 10.25
CA VAL A 116 -7.25 5.55 11.70
C VAL A 116 -8.11 6.76 12.10
N LEU A 117 -8.15 7.81 11.29
CA LEU A 117 -9.00 8.98 11.55
C LEU A 117 -10.49 8.60 11.58
N TRP A 118 -10.90 7.70 10.68
CA TRP A 118 -12.27 7.18 10.65
C TRP A 118 -12.61 6.43 11.93
N PHE A 119 -11.75 5.49 12.37
CA PHE A 119 -11.95 4.74 13.60
C PHE A 119 -11.83 5.59 14.87
N ALA A 120 -11.10 6.70 14.83
CA ALA A 120 -11.02 7.66 15.92
C ALA A 120 -12.32 8.46 16.14
N GLY A 121 -13.28 8.38 15.23
CA GLY A 121 -14.58 9.05 15.36
C GLY A 121 -14.59 10.50 14.86
N ILE A 122 -13.70 10.84 13.93
CA ILE A 122 -13.75 12.14 13.26
C ILE A 122 -15.04 12.24 12.44
N ASN A 123 -15.68 13.41 12.47
CA ASN A 123 -16.96 13.64 11.81
C ASN A 123 -16.87 13.32 10.30
N TYR A 124 -17.79 12.48 9.83
CA TYR A 124 -17.86 12.02 8.43
C TYR A 124 -17.91 13.16 7.40
N LYS A 125 -18.36 14.35 7.78
CA LYS A 125 -18.38 15.52 6.90
C LYS A 125 -17.00 15.89 6.37
N TYR A 126 -15.94 15.73 7.20
CA TYR A 126 -14.58 16.01 6.77
C TYR A 126 -14.10 15.03 5.69
N PHE A 127 -14.51 13.76 5.79
CA PHE A 127 -14.21 12.76 4.74
C PHE A 127 -14.95 13.08 3.44
N ILE A 128 -16.21 13.48 3.52
CA ILE A 128 -16.98 13.92 2.34
C ILE A 128 -16.30 15.12 1.68
N TYR A 129 -15.92 16.15 2.45
CA TYR A 129 -15.22 17.31 1.91
C TYR A 129 -13.86 16.95 1.30
N THR A 130 -13.12 16.02 1.91
CA THR A 130 -11.84 15.52 1.38
C THR A 130 -12.04 14.78 0.05
N ILE A 131 -13.03 13.90 -0.02
CA ILE A 131 -13.37 13.18 -1.26
C ILE A 131 -13.82 14.16 -2.35
N LEU A 132 -14.70 15.10 -2.01
CA LEU A 132 -15.18 16.11 -2.96
C LEU A 132 -14.03 16.98 -3.47
N GLY A 133 -13.16 17.44 -2.57
CA GLY A 133 -11.95 18.20 -2.93
C GLY A 133 -11.00 17.39 -3.81
N PHE A 134 -10.82 16.10 -3.53
CA PHE A 134 -10.01 15.20 -4.36
C PHE A 134 -10.61 15.04 -5.76
N VAL A 135 -11.91 14.79 -5.87
CA VAL A 135 -12.62 14.69 -7.17
C VAL A 135 -12.49 15.97 -7.98
N ILE A 136 -12.67 17.13 -7.36
CA ILE A 136 -12.51 18.44 -8.02
C ILE A 136 -11.04 18.66 -8.45
N SER A 137 -10.07 18.18 -7.66
CA SER A 137 -8.64 18.31 -7.99
C SER A 137 -8.16 17.32 -9.05
N LEU A 138 -8.89 16.23 -9.35
CA LEU A 138 -8.51 15.20 -10.30
C LEU A 138 -8.04 15.73 -11.67
N PRO A 139 -8.73 16.66 -12.33
CA PRO A 139 -8.28 17.21 -13.62
C PRO A 139 -6.89 17.87 -13.53
N PHE A 140 -6.65 18.59 -12.43
CA PHE A 140 -5.36 19.22 -12.16
C PHE A 140 -4.27 18.17 -11.88
N VAL A 141 -4.57 17.19 -11.02
CA VAL A 141 -3.64 16.09 -10.72
C VAL A 141 -3.24 15.36 -12.00
N ILE A 142 -4.20 15.03 -12.88
CA ILE A 142 -3.94 14.36 -14.17
C ILE A 142 -3.06 15.25 -15.08
N ALA A 143 -3.25 16.58 -15.06
CA ALA A 143 -2.42 17.49 -15.85
C ALA A 143 -0.95 17.47 -15.40
N PHE A 144 -0.67 17.35 -14.09
CA PHE A 144 0.68 17.34 -13.51
C PHE A 144 1.35 15.96 -13.46
N LEU A 145 0.64 14.87 -13.80
CA LEU A 145 1.26 13.54 -13.86
C LEU A 145 2.41 13.50 -14.88
N LYS A 146 3.49 12.83 -14.51
CA LYS A 146 4.60 12.54 -15.42
C LYS A 146 4.14 11.61 -16.55
N PRO A 147 4.77 11.66 -17.74
CA PRO A 147 4.35 10.84 -18.89
C PRO A 147 4.23 9.35 -18.57
N TYR A 148 5.17 8.78 -17.82
CA TYR A 148 5.14 7.36 -17.45
C TYR A 148 3.97 7.01 -16.52
N GLN A 149 3.51 7.96 -15.66
CA GLN A 149 2.37 7.77 -14.76
C GLN A 149 1.06 7.80 -15.55
N LYS A 150 0.94 8.74 -16.50
CA LYS A 150 -0.20 8.78 -17.44
C LYS A 150 -0.28 7.49 -18.25
N LEU A 151 0.86 7.02 -18.76
CA LEU A 151 0.92 5.77 -19.50
C LEU A 151 0.44 4.59 -18.67
N ARG A 152 0.85 4.47 -17.39
CA ARG A 152 0.37 3.40 -16.50
C ARG A 152 -1.15 3.42 -16.30
N VAL A 153 -1.74 4.59 -16.10
CA VAL A 153 -3.20 4.73 -15.96
C VAL A 153 -3.91 4.33 -17.26
N LEU A 154 -3.43 4.81 -18.40
CA LEU A 154 -4.01 4.48 -19.70
C LEU A 154 -3.86 2.99 -20.04
N THR A 155 -2.73 2.39 -19.75
CA THR A 155 -2.47 0.96 -19.96
C THR A 155 -3.33 0.10 -19.05
N PHE A 156 -3.57 0.54 -17.80
CA PHE A 156 -4.48 -0.16 -16.90
C PHE A 156 -5.92 -0.18 -17.44
N LEU A 157 -6.39 0.94 -18.00
CA LEU A 157 -7.73 1.05 -18.57
C LEU A 157 -7.86 0.33 -19.93
N ASN A 158 -6.79 0.31 -20.72
CA ASN A 158 -6.80 -0.30 -22.04
C ASN A 158 -5.42 -0.91 -22.36
N PRO A 159 -5.13 -2.12 -21.84
CA PRO A 159 -3.84 -2.79 -22.02
C PRO A 159 -3.55 -3.17 -23.47
N ASP A 160 -4.60 -3.34 -24.28
CA ASP A 160 -4.47 -3.75 -25.69
C ASP A 160 -3.84 -2.69 -26.59
N LYS A 161 -3.69 -1.44 -26.13
CA LYS A 161 -3.01 -0.38 -26.87
C LYS A 161 -1.49 -0.54 -26.93
N ASP A 162 -0.90 -1.25 -25.96
CA ASP A 162 0.53 -1.52 -25.91
C ASP A 162 0.78 -2.96 -25.44
N PRO A 163 0.45 -3.96 -26.29
CA PRO A 163 0.47 -5.37 -25.90
C PRO A 163 1.87 -5.95 -25.71
N LEU A 164 2.92 -5.30 -26.23
CA LEU A 164 4.31 -5.73 -26.08
C LEU A 164 5.11 -4.91 -25.06
N GLY A 165 4.58 -3.78 -24.63
CA GLY A 165 5.19 -2.91 -23.63
C GLY A 165 4.52 -2.98 -22.27
N ALA A 166 4.03 -1.83 -21.79
CA ALA A 166 3.45 -1.71 -20.44
C ALA A 166 2.18 -2.56 -20.22
N GLY A 167 1.43 -2.88 -21.29
CA GLY A 167 0.23 -3.75 -21.23
C GLY A 167 0.55 -5.25 -21.17
N TYR A 168 1.76 -5.66 -21.54
CA TYR A 168 2.15 -7.07 -21.65
C TYR A 168 1.86 -7.86 -20.37
N GLN A 169 2.32 -7.36 -19.22
CA GLN A 169 2.15 -8.05 -17.95
C GLN A 169 0.68 -8.21 -17.55
N ILE A 170 -0.16 -7.20 -17.84
CA ILE A 170 -1.60 -7.23 -17.56
C ILE A 170 -2.29 -8.27 -18.45
N ILE A 171 -1.93 -8.32 -19.73
CA ILE A 171 -2.49 -9.29 -20.69
C ILE A 171 -2.08 -10.71 -20.29
N GLN A 172 -0.80 -10.94 -20.00
CA GLN A 172 -0.31 -12.26 -19.57
C GLN A 172 -0.94 -12.71 -18.23
N SER A 173 -1.15 -11.77 -17.30
CA SER A 173 -1.84 -12.11 -16.05
C SER A 173 -3.30 -12.51 -16.28
N LYS A 174 -4.03 -11.83 -17.17
CA LYS A 174 -5.40 -12.23 -17.55
C LYS A 174 -5.42 -13.60 -18.21
N ILE A 175 -4.47 -13.88 -19.10
CA ILE A 175 -4.35 -15.21 -19.75
C ILE A 175 -4.06 -16.29 -18.70
N ALA A 176 -3.14 -16.03 -17.76
CA ALA A 176 -2.81 -16.98 -16.70
C ALA A 176 -4.03 -17.33 -15.85
N VAL A 177 -4.71 -16.30 -15.31
CA VAL A 177 -5.94 -16.50 -14.50
C VAL A 177 -7.01 -17.26 -15.29
N GLY A 178 -7.26 -16.85 -16.55
CA GLY A 178 -8.24 -17.53 -17.41
C GLY A 178 -7.88 -18.98 -17.74
N SER A 179 -6.58 -19.25 -17.93
CA SER A 179 -6.09 -20.60 -18.25
C SER A 179 -6.17 -21.59 -17.07
N GLY A 180 -6.26 -21.09 -15.83
CA GLY A 180 -6.44 -21.92 -14.64
C GLY A 180 -7.81 -22.60 -14.57
N GLY A 181 -8.83 -22.07 -15.23
CA GLY A 181 -10.18 -22.66 -15.22
C GLY A 181 -10.75 -22.82 -13.81
N ILE A 182 -11.59 -23.86 -13.61
CA ILE A 182 -12.27 -24.09 -12.32
C ILE A 182 -11.32 -24.70 -11.28
N PHE A 183 -10.54 -25.72 -11.66
CA PHE A 183 -9.73 -26.53 -10.74
C PHE A 183 -8.22 -26.26 -10.82
N GLY A 184 -7.79 -25.40 -11.74
CA GLY A 184 -6.37 -25.11 -11.95
C GLY A 184 -5.65 -26.16 -12.80
N LYS A 185 -4.41 -25.83 -13.19
CA LYS A 185 -3.53 -26.74 -13.93
C LYS A 185 -2.78 -27.73 -13.06
N GLY A 186 -2.80 -27.51 -11.73
CA GLY A 186 -2.06 -28.24 -10.73
C GLY A 186 -0.79 -27.51 -10.26
N PHE A 187 -0.35 -27.87 -9.05
CA PHE A 187 0.81 -27.27 -8.41
C PHE A 187 2.08 -27.39 -9.27
N LEU A 188 2.79 -26.31 -9.49
CA LEU A 188 3.97 -26.17 -10.34
C LEU A 188 3.75 -26.52 -11.83
N LYS A 189 2.50 -26.58 -12.30
CA LYS A 189 2.17 -26.85 -13.71
C LYS A 189 1.66 -25.61 -14.45
N GLY A 190 1.79 -24.43 -13.85
CA GLY A 190 1.43 -23.16 -14.47
C GLY A 190 2.36 -22.81 -15.64
N THR A 191 1.83 -22.74 -16.85
CA THR A 191 2.63 -22.47 -18.06
C THR A 191 3.17 -21.07 -18.12
N GLN A 192 2.39 -20.07 -17.69
CA GLN A 192 2.80 -18.67 -17.66
C GLN A 192 3.92 -18.39 -16.65
N SER A 193 3.89 -19.11 -15.53
CA SER A 193 4.92 -19.09 -14.52
C SER A 193 6.21 -19.77 -14.96
N TYR A 194 6.07 -20.97 -15.54
CA TYR A 194 7.22 -21.80 -15.94
C TYR A 194 8.00 -21.17 -17.10
N LEU A 195 7.31 -20.58 -18.07
CA LEU A 195 7.90 -19.94 -19.24
C LEU A 195 8.39 -18.50 -18.99
N GLU A 196 8.34 -18.03 -17.74
CA GLU A 196 8.82 -16.70 -17.32
C GLU A 196 8.19 -15.51 -18.06
N PHE A 197 6.94 -15.66 -18.55
CA PHE A 197 6.23 -14.56 -19.19
C PHE A 197 5.86 -13.43 -18.20
N LEU A 198 5.91 -13.69 -16.88
CA LEU A 198 5.67 -12.73 -15.82
C LEU A 198 6.95 -12.54 -14.99
N PRO A 199 7.74 -11.48 -15.24
CA PRO A 199 9.02 -11.26 -14.56
C PRO A 199 8.85 -11.05 -13.05
N GLU A 200 7.77 -10.38 -12.58
CA GLU A 200 7.49 -10.11 -11.16
C GLU A 200 6.48 -11.11 -10.57
N LYS A 201 6.59 -12.38 -10.95
CA LYS A 201 5.65 -13.46 -10.55
C LYS A 201 5.62 -13.74 -9.05
N HIS A 202 6.72 -13.46 -8.33
CA HIS A 202 6.82 -13.73 -6.89
C HIS A 202 6.33 -12.58 -6.00
N THR A 203 6.05 -11.42 -6.57
CA THR A 203 5.62 -10.21 -5.86
C THR A 203 4.26 -9.74 -6.36
N ASP A 204 4.25 -8.96 -7.42
CA ASP A 204 3.07 -8.26 -7.91
C ASP A 204 2.01 -9.19 -8.50
N PHE A 205 2.44 -10.32 -9.09
CA PHE A 205 1.56 -11.28 -9.77
C PHE A 205 1.43 -12.63 -9.04
N ILE A 206 1.71 -12.69 -7.74
CA ILE A 206 1.62 -13.96 -6.97
C ILE A 206 0.21 -14.56 -6.98
N PHE A 207 -0.84 -13.73 -6.93
CA PHE A 207 -2.22 -14.18 -7.03
C PHE A 207 -2.56 -14.76 -8.41
N THR A 208 -1.97 -14.18 -9.45
CA THR A 208 -2.11 -14.69 -10.84
C THR A 208 -1.56 -16.09 -10.97
N LEU A 209 -0.36 -16.31 -10.43
CA LEU A 209 0.29 -17.61 -10.38
C LEU A 209 -0.57 -18.63 -9.61
N PHE A 210 -1.02 -18.24 -8.43
CA PHE A 210 -1.87 -19.06 -7.60
C PHE A 210 -3.16 -19.44 -8.32
N SER A 211 -3.78 -18.49 -9.03
CA SER A 211 -5.01 -18.73 -9.78
C SER A 211 -4.80 -19.64 -11.00
N GLU A 212 -3.64 -19.59 -11.64
CA GLU A 212 -3.31 -20.52 -12.72
C GLU A 212 -3.16 -21.95 -12.22
N GLU A 213 -2.52 -22.14 -11.06
CA GLU A 213 -2.23 -23.47 -10.49
C GLU A 213 -3.44 -24.10 -9.80
N PHE A 214 -4.21 -23.35 -9.04
CA PHE A 214 -5.31 -23.81 -8.20
C PHE A 214 -6.71 -23.48 -8.75
N GLY A 215 -6.78 -22.69 -9.81
CA GLY A 215 -8.02 -22.32 -10.47
C GLY A 215 -8.92 -21.41 -9.65
N PHE A 216 -10.18 -21.33 -10.12
CA PHE A 216 -11.21 -20.53 -9.45
C PHE A 216 -11.51 -21.00 -8.02
N VAL A 217 -11.61 -22.31 -7.81
CA VAL A 217 -11.92 -22.90 -6.49
C VAL A 217 -10.83 -22.56 -5.49
N GLY A 218 -9.55 -22.74 -5.84
CA GLY A 218 -8.43 -22.40 -4.96
C GLY A 218 -8.40 -20.90 -4.65
N SER A 219 -8.62 -20.06 -5.65
CA SER A 219 -8.67 -18.60 -5.50
C SER A 219 -9.82 -18.18 -4.58
N ALA A 220 -11.01 -18.77 -4.73
CA ALA A 220 -12.16 -18.50 -3.87
C ALA A 220 -11.90 -18.91 -2.41
N ILE A 221 -11.31 -20.09 -2.18
CA ILE A 221 -10.93 -20.54 -0.84
C ILE A 221 -9.94 -19.55 -0.21
N LEU A 222 -8.92 -19.11 -0.94
CA LEU A 222 -7.95 -18.15 -0.45
C LEU A 222 -8.63 -16.82 -0.02
N LEU A 223 -9.53 -16.30 -0.84
CA LEU A 223 -10.28 -15.06 -0.53
C LEU A 223 -11.19 -15.26 0.69
N VAL A 224 -11.83 -16.40 0.84
CA VAL A 224 -12.65 -16.75 2.02
C VAL A 224 -11.77 -16.79 3.27
N ILE A 225 -10.56 -17.36 3.21
CA ILE A 225 -9.62 -17.38 4.34
C ILE A 225 -9.26 -15.95 4.73
N TYR A 226 -8.94 -15.06 3.77
CA TYR A 226 -8.69 -13.65 4.05
C TYR A 226 -9.90 -12.96 4.69
N ALA A 227 -11.10 -13.22 4.18
CA ALA A 227 -12.32 -12.67 4.76
C ALA A 227 -12.52 -13.13 6.21
N ILE A 228 -12.31 -14.40 6.51
CA ILE A 228 -12.40 -14.96 7.88
C ILE A 228 -11.38 -14.30 8.80
N ILE A 229 -10.12 -14.12 8.35
CA ILE A 229 -9.07 -13.45 9.14
C ILE A 229 -9.48 -12.01 9.44
N ILE A 230 -9.95 -11.26 8.44
CA ILE A 230 -10.37 -9.87 8.62
C ILE A 230 -11.56 -9.79 9.60
N LEU A 231 -12.57 -10.63 9.43
CA LEU A 231 -13.73 -10.68 10.32
C LEU A 231 -13.33 -11.08 11.75
N SER A 232 -12.41 -12.03 11.91
CA SER A 232 -11.88 -12.41 13.23
C SER A 232 -11.17 -11.24 13.92
N LEU A 233 -10.38 -10.45 13.17
CA LEU A 233 -9.70 -9.26 13.71
C LEU A 233 -10.68 -8.14 14.11
N ILE A 234 -11.84 -8.06 13.47
CA ILE A 234 -12.88 -7.08 13.83
C ILE A 234 -13.56 -7.47 15.16
N HIS A 235 -13.61 -8.76 15.50
CA HIS A 235 -14.28 -9.27 16.68
C HIS A 235 -13.38 -9.38 17.93
N ILE A 236 -12.07 -9.14 17.78
CA ILE A 236 -11.11 -9.06 18.90
C ILE A 236 -11.07 -7.64 19.47
#